data_1af717ae2a4bd5d32501e3856d8686d0
#
_entry.id   1af717ae2a4bd5d32501e3856d8686d0
#
_cell.length_a   1.000
_cell.length_b   1.000
_cell.length_c   1.000
_cell.angle_alpha   90.00
_cell.angle_beta   90.00
_cell.angle_gamma   90.00
#
_symmetry.space_group_name_H-M   'P 1'
#
loop_
_entity.id
_entity.type
_entity.pdbx_description
1 polymer ?
#
loop_
_entity_poly.entity_id
_entity_poly.type
_entity_poly.pdbx_seq_one_letter_code
_entity_poly.pdbx_strand_id
1 'polypeptide(L)'
;MRLHARTLLIGTLAIPLACLGTLPAGAVEGADPVVVRVTKADLGNSWQRGCPVKPKKLRAIDINFIHYNGTVQRGRIIVAKVAVKAAREALVAAYDADFRFNSMIPVQAFNSSDNKSMRADNTSGFSCRKLPGTSRWSAHALGQAVDINPRRNPHVFPNKLLPGNAKNYVQRQPQQLGMVYKNSVITKVFKAHGWTWGGGYRNRDYQHYSRPGHLLRIGVVRPLVLNPTSRFCLGLRRWGFLGGLWWVAGTVGRCAPSSQIPRVRAD
;
A
#
# COMPACT_ATOMS: atom_id res chain seq x y z
N MET A 1 89.95 20.87 -44.79
CA MET A 1 88.49 21.17 -44.69
C MET A 1 87.86 20.20 -43.72
N ARG A 2 87.46 20.67 -42.53
CA ARG A 2 86.81 19.83 -41.55
C ARG A 2 85.26 20.15 -41.51
N LEU A 3 84.41 19.22 -41.89
CA LEU A 3 82.96 19.31 -41.81
C LEU A 3 82.54 19.03 -40.33
N HIS A 4 81.84 19.95 -39.75
CA HIS A 4 81.19 19.76 -38.42
C HIS A 4 79.75 19.27 -38.68
N ALA A 5 79.48 18.02 -38.33
CA ALA A 5 78.10 17.53 -38.26
C ALA A 5 77.37 18.10 -37.06
N ARG A 6 76.26 18.83 -37.26
CA ARG A 6 75.34 19.28 -36.23
C ARG A 6 74.30 18.22 -36.01
N THR A 7 74.29 17.62 -34.81
CA THR A 7 73.26 16.69 -34.37
C THR A 7 72.05 17.50 -33.90
N LEU A 8 70.92 17.34 -34.61
CA LEU A 8 69.62 17.84 -34.15
C LEU A 8 69.05 16.88 -33.11
N LEU A 9 68.87 17.33 -31.89
CA LEU A 9 68.06 16.65 -30.85
C LEU A 9 66.60 16.99 -31.07
N ILE A 10 65.81 16.00 -31.52
CA ILE A 10 64.33 16.09 -31.57
C ILE A 10 63.79 15.70 -30.19
N GLY A 11 63.38 16.68 -29.42
CA GLY A 11 62.67 16.48 -28.16
C GLY A 11 61.24 15.97 -28.42
N THR A 12 60.96 14.74 -28.06
CA THR A 12 59.58 14.21 -28.02
C THR A 12 58.82 14.78 -26.84
N LEU A 13 57.85 15.67 -27.13
CA LEU A 13 56.90 16.20 -26.16
C LEU A 13 55.89 15.10 -25.84
N ALA A 14 56.04 14.43 -24.69
CA ALA A 14 55.04 13.52 -24.15
C ALA A 14 53.84 14.30 -23.64
N ILE A 15 52.71 14.29 -24.35
CA ILE A 15 51.42 14.84 -23.89
C ILE A 15 50.86 13.85 -22.84
N PRO A 16 50.63 14.30 -21.56
CA PRO A 16 50.00 13.42 -20.59
C PRO A 16 48.58 13.12 -21.06
N LEU A 17 48.28 11.83 -21.26
CA LEU A 17 46.94 11.32 -21.50
C LEU A 17 46.10 11.64 -20.26
N ALA A 18 45.31 12.74 -20.31
CA ALA A 18 44.36 13.08 -19.26
C ALA A 18 43.40 11.91 -19.06
N CYS A 19 43.44 11.27 -17.90
CA CYS A 19 42.42 10.33 -17.48
C CYS A 19 41.09 11.06 -17.52
N LEU A 20 40.31 10.78 -18.60
CA LEU A 20 38.86 11.05 -18.59
C LEU A 20 38.26 10.21 -17.46
N GLY A 21 38.17 10.80 -16.28
CA GLY A 21 37.43 10.23 -15.18
C GLY A 21 36.02 9.96 -15.65
N THR A 22 35.68 8.68 -15.80
CA THR A 22 34.28 8.27 -15.94
C THR A 22 33.54 8.83 -14.73
N LEU A 23 32.66 9.81 -14.97
CA LEU A 23 31.71 10.26 -13.97
C LEU A 23 31.01 9.01 -13.45
N PRO A 24 30.88 8.81 -12.13
CA PRO A 24 30.15 7.66 -11.59
C PRO A 24 28.77 7.69 -12.20
N ALA A 25 28.38 6.59 -12.84
CA ALA A 25 27.00 6.37 -13.27
C ALA A 25 26.13 6.74 -12.08
N GLY A 26 25.25 7.75 -12.23
CA GLY A 26 24.49 8.32 -11.15
C GLY A 26 23.93 7.20 -10.31
N ALA A 27 24.20 7.24 -9.01
CA ALA A 27 23.66 6.27 -8.05
C ALA A 27 22.17 6.16 -8.34
N VAL A 28 21.66 4.97 -8.63
CA VAL A 28 20.22 4.75 -8.80
C VAL A 28 19.60 5.20 -7.50
N GLU A 29 18.90 6.36 -7.54
CA GLU A 29 18.24 6.88 -6.37
C GLU A 29 17.28 5.81 -5.87
N GLY A 30 17.37 5.39 -4.60
CA GLY A 30 16.43 4.45 -4.00
C GLY A 30 15.02 5.04 -3.94
N ALA A 31 14.06 4.30 -3.41
CA ALA A 31 12.68 4.76 -3.25
C ALA A 31 12.56 6.04 -2.40
N ASP A 32 13.49 6.28 -1.47
CA ASP A 32 13.60 7.49 -0.61
C ASP A 32 12.25 8.00 -0.07
N PRO A 33 11.51 7.22 0.73
CA PRO A 33 10.20 7.62 1.22
C PRO A 33 10.29 8.60 2.38
N VAL A 34 9.72 9.79 2.23
CA VAL A 34 9.61 10.81 3.28
C VAL A 34 8.16 11.00 3.69
N VAL A 35 7.87 10.88 4.99
CA VAL A 35 6.51 11.04 5.53
C VAL A 35 6.36 12.42 6.15
N VAL A 36 5.48 13.26 5.58
CA VAL A 36 5.28 14.63 6.02
C VAL A 36 3.85 14.89 6.50
N ARG A 37 3.67 15.97 7.29
CA ARG A 37 2.35 16.46 7.66
C ARG A 37 1.68 17.07 6.44
N VAL A 38 0.36 16.82 6.31
CA VAL A 38 -0.46 17.40 5.26
C VAL A 38 -0.99 18.74 5.74
N THR A 39 -0.89 19.76 4.89
CA THR A 39 -1.49 21.07 5.07
C THR A 39 -2.87 21.14 4.39
N LYS A 40 -3.62 22.21 4.62
CA LYS A 40 -4.87 22.45 3.91
C LYS A 40 -4.61 22.71 2.42
N ALA A 41 -3.50 23.33 2.06
CA ALA A 41 -3.09 23.56 0.68
C ALA A 41 -2.85 22.26 -0.08
N ASP A 42 -2.19 21.26 0.56
CA ASP A 42 -1.97 19.94 -0.06
C ASP A 42 -3.27 19.21 -0.41
N LEU A 43 -4.35 19.50 0.32
CA LEU A 43 -5.65 18.86 0.12
C LEU A 43 -6.55 19.64 -0.86
N GLY A 44 -6.42 20.96 -0.89
CA GLY A 44 -7.29 21.81 -1.70
C GLY A 44 -8.77 21.41 -1.57
N ASN A 45 -9.47 21.31 -2.68
CA ASN A 45 -10.87 20.90 -2.74
C ASN A 45 -11.08 19.38 -2.54
N SER A 46 -10.01 18.56 -2.44
CA SER A 46 -10.16 17.14 -2.14
C SER A 46 -10.51 16.88 -0.67
N TRP A 47 -10.45 17.91 0.18
CA TRP A 47 -10.97 17.89 1.55
C TRP A 47 -11.90 19.06 1.79
N GLN A 48 -13.04 18.80 2.41
CA GLN A 48 -14.03 19.80 2.79
C GLN A 48 -14.59 19.53 4.19
N ARG A 49 -15.22 20.54 4.77
CA ARG A 49 -15.93 20.37 6.04
C ARG A 49 -16.99 19.26 5.90
N GLY A 50 -17.01 18.33 6.85
CA GLY A 50 -17.88 17.14 6.80
C GLY A 50 -17.18 15.86 6.33
N CYS A 51 -15.92 15.95 5.81
CA CYS A 51 -15.13 14.74 5.55
C CYS A 51 -14.92 13.91 6.83
N PRO A 52 -14.94 12.57 6.74
CA PRO A 52 -14.89 11.69 7.92
C PRO A 52 -13.52 11.70 8.61
N VAL A 53 -12.46 12.14 7.92
CA VAL A 53 -11.12 12.26 8.47
C VAL A 53 -10.68 13.73 8.51
N LYS A 54 -10.11 14.16 9.63
CA LYS A 54 -9.55 15.51 9.78
C LYS A 54 -8.15 15.59 9.15
N PRO A 55 -7.71 16.74 8.56
CA PRO A 55 -6.38 16.89 7.93
C PRO A 55 -5.23 16.46 8.86
N LYS A 56 -5.28 16.80 10.14
CA LYS A 56 -4.26 16.39 11.13
C LYS A 56 -4.06 14.88 11.27
N LYS A 57 -5.01 14.07 10.82
CA LYS A 57 -4.94 12.60 10.80
C LYS A 57 -4.44 12.04 9.46
N LEU A 58 -4.18 12.88 8.47
CA LEU A 58 -3.58 12.52 7.20
C LEU A 58 -2.06 12.73 7.21
N ARG A 59 -1.38 12.02 6.32
CA ARG A 59 0.05 12.18 6.01
C ARG A 59 0.25 12.09 4.52
N ALA A 60 1.19 12.86 3.99
CA ALA A 60 1.73 12.63 2.68
C ALA A 60 2.95 11.72 2.78
N ILE A 61 3.13 10.87 1.81
CA ILE A 61 4.32 10.06 1.56
C ILE A 61 4.88 10.57 0.25
N ASP A 62 6.02 11.27 0.32
CA ASP A 62 6.81 11.64 -0.84
C ASP A 62 7.78 10.50 -1.12
N ILE A 63 7.80 10.01 -2.36
CA ILE A 63 8.56 8.81 -2.70
C ILE A 63 9.00 8.85 -4.15
N ASN A 64 10.19 8.33 -4.44
CA ASN A 64 10.63 8.09 -5.80
C ASN A 64 9.88 6.88 -6.37
N PHE A 65 9.47 6.98 -7.62
CA PHE A 65 8.86 5.89 -8.37
C PHE A 65 9.47 5.80 -9.77
N ILE A 66 9.37 4.64 -10.39
CA ILE A 66 9.87 4.42 -11.75
C ILE A 66 8.70 4.61 -12.71
N HIS A 67 8.81 5.60 -13.59
CA HIS A 67 7.82 5.89 -14.61
C HIS A 67 7.86 4.82 -15.74
N TYR A 68 6.80 4.73 -16.55
CA TYR A 68 6.72 3.76 -17.66
C TYR A 68 7.86 3.85 -18.66
N ASN A 69 8.47 5.02 -18.83
CA ASN A 69 9.66 5.22 -19.71
C ASN A 69 11.00 4.87 -19.03
N GLY A 70 10.97 4.36 -17.79
CA GLY A 70 12.16 3.98 -17.05
C GLY A 70 12.82 5.09 -16.22
N THR A 71 12.35 6.34 -16.31
CA THR A 71 12.90 7.43 -15.50
C THR A 71 12.40 7.38 -14.07
N VAL A 72 13.26 7.75 -13.12
CA VAL A 72 12.87 7.96 -11.73
C VAL A 72 12.20 9.34 -11.60
N GLN A 73 11.05 9.37 -10.97
CA GLN A 73 10.29 10.58 -10.71
C GLN A 73 9.90 10.66 -9.24
N ARG A 74 9.70 11.87 -8.71
CA ARG A 74 9.19 12.08 -7.36
C ARG A 74 7.68 12.16 -7.38
N GLY A 75 7.04 11.34 -6.54
CA GLY A 75 5.59 11.31 -6.38
C GLY A 75 5.16 11.65 -4.96
N ARG A 76 3.86 11.90 -4.79
CA ARG A 76 3.22 12.14 -3.50
C ARG A 76 1.88 11.42 -3.41
N ILE A 77 1.70 10.60 -2.36
CA ILE A 77 0.42 9.99 -2.03
C ILE A 77 -0.04 10.44 -0.63
N ILE A 78 -1.32 10.74 -0.48
CA ILE A 78 -1.89 11.13 0.82
C ILE A 78 -2.72 9.99 1.37
N VAL A 79 -2.43 9.58 2.62
CA VAL A 79 -3.15 8.51 3.33
C VAL A 79 -3.36 8.89 4.80
N ALA A 80 -4.24 8.17 5.51
CA ALA A 80 -4.39 8.32 6.96
C ALA A 80 -3.13 7.84 7.69
N LYS A 81 -2.82 8.41 8.88
CA LYS A 81 -1.69 7.98 9.71
C LYS A 81 -1.61 6.45 9.89
N VAL A 82 -2.76 5.82 10.10
CA VAL A 82 -2.88 4.36 10.30
C VAL A 82 -2.59 3.54 9.04
N ALA A 83 -2.56 4.17 7.88
CA ALA A 83 -2.31 3.55 6.59
C ALA A 83 -0.86 3.75 6.09
N VAL A 84 -0.10 4.66 6.73
CA VAL A 84 1.24 5.06 6.29
C VAL A 84 2.19 3.88 6.18
N LYS A 85 2.26 3.02 7.19
CA LYS A 85 3.19 1.88 7.19
C LYS A 85 2.95 0.98 5.98
N ALA A 86 1.71 0.53 5.77
CA ALA A 86 1.36 -0.36 4.67
C ALA A 86 1.60 0.29 3.30
N ALA A 87 1.17 1.55 3.11
CA ALA A 87 1.33 2.25 1.84
C ALA A 87 2.82 2.49 1.51
N ARG A 88 3.61 2.97 2.50
CA ARG A 88 5.05 3.19 2.33
C ARG A 88 5.78 1.90 1.94
N GLU A 89 5.59 0.83 2.70
CA GLU A 89 6.27 -0.43 2.45
C GLU A 89 5.86 -1.06 1.09
N ALA A 90 4.59 -0.94 0.71
CA ALA A 90 4.12 -1.42 -0.60
C ALA A 90 4.74 -0.63 -1.76
N LEU A 91 4.89 0.69 -1.63
CA LEU A 91 5.49 1.54 -2.65
C LEU A 91 7.01 1.36 -2.73
N VAL A 92 7.71 1.20 -1.59
CA VAL A 92 9.13 0.84 -1.56
C VAL A 92 9.37 -0.49 -2.25
N ALA A 93 8.62 -1.53 -1.87
CA ALA A 93 8.74 -2.83 -2.50
C ALA A 93 8.40 -2.82 -4.00
N ALA A 94 7.52 -1.91 -4.44
CA ALA A 94 7.24 -1.68 -5.85
C ALA A 94 8.44 -1.08 -6.58
N TYR A 95 9.10 -0.09 -5.98
CA TYR A 95 10.31 0.51 -6.52
C TYR A 95 11.43 -0.53 -6.65
N ASP A 96 11.70 -1.28 -5.60
CA ASP A 96 12.75 -2.30 -5.54
C ASP A 96 12.51 -3.45 -6.55
N ALA A 97 11.26 -3.70 -6.91
CA ALA A 97 10.85 -4.70 -7.89
C ALA A 97 10.69 -4.15 -9.32
N ASP A 98 11.19 -2.95 -9.61
CA ASP A 98 11.07 -2.28 -10.91
C ASP A 98 9.60 -2.14 -11.40
N PHE A 99 8.64 -2.05 -10.49
CA PHE A 99 7.24 -1.84 -10.85
C PHE A 99 7.01 -0.41 -11.35
N ARG A 100 6.32 -0.27 -12.47
CA ARG A 100 6.17 1.00 -13.16
C ARG A 100 4.86 1.70 -12.82
N PHE A 101 4.95 3.03 -12.64
CA PHE A 101 3.81 3.90 -12.45
C PHE A 101 3.73 4.94 -13.57
N ASN A 102 2.52 5.44 -13.87
CA ASN A 102 2.37 6.58 -14.77
C ASN A 102 2.55 7.91 -14.04
N SER A 103 1.85 8.08 -12.94
CA SER A 103 1.98 9.26 -12.08
C SER A 103 1.55 8.93 -10.66
N MET A 104 1.98 9.77 -9.70
CA MET A 104 1.64 9.64 -8.30
C MET A 104 1.54 11.03 -7.69
N ILE A 105 0.36 11.67 -7.87
CA ILE A 105 0.09 13.02 -7.37
C ILE A 105 -1.27 13.06 -6.66
N PRO A 106 -1.46 13.97 -5.67
CA PRO A 106 -2.73 14.10 -4.96
C PRO A 106 -3.89 14.41 -5.91
N VAL A 107 -5.08 13.86 -5.63
CA VAL A 107 -6.30 14.04 -6.47
C VAL A 107 -6.69 15.51 -6.61
N GLN A 108 -6.28 16.36 -5.69
CA GLN A 108 -6.48 17.81 -5.78
C GLN A 108 -5.89 18.42 -7.07
N ALA A 109 -4.81 17.88 -7.63
CA ALA A 109 -4.24 18.32 -8.90
C ALA A 109 -5.18 18.07 -10.12
N PHE A 110 -6.18 17.23 -9.95
CA PHE A 110 -7.23 16.94 -10.94
C PHE A 110 -8.54 17.67 -10.61
N ASN A 111 -8.48 18.84 -9.97
CA ASN A 111 -9.64 19.55 -9.42
C ASN A 111 -10.49 18.68 -8.48
N SER A 112 -9.84 17.82 -7.72
CA SER A 112 -10.45 16.86 -6.80
C SER A 112 -11.41 15.85 -7.47
N SER A 113 -11.30 15.69 -8.78
CA SER A 113 -12.08 14.74 -9.56
C SER A 113 -11.38 13.39 -9.61
N ASP A 114 -11.91 12.41 -8.89
CA ASP A 114 -11.48 11.02 -8.88
C ASP A 114 -11.47 10.43 -10.31
N ASN A 115 -12.50 10.71 -11.10
CA ASN A 115 -12.58 10.23 -12.48
C ASN A 115 -11.49 10.83 -13.39
N LYS A 116 -11.16 12.12 -13.25
CA LYS A 116 -10.05 12.73 -14.00
C LYS A 116 -8.71 12.10 -13.59
N SER A 117 -8.49 11.90 -12.29
CA SER A 117 -7.31 11.22 -11.74
C SER A 117 -7.16 9.79 -12.29
N MET A 118 -8.25 8.99 -12.25
CA MET A 118 -8.24 7.63 -12.82
C MET A 118 -7.96 7.63 -14.34
N ARG A 119 -8.58 8.53 -15.10
CA ARG A 119 -8.36 8.63 -16.57
C ARG A 119 -6.94 8.99 -16.93
N ALA A 120 -6.25 9.74 -16.07
CA ALA A 120 -4.84 10.08 -16.19
C ALA A 120 -3.90 8.96 -15.72
N ASP A 121 -4.42 7.78 -15.35
CA ASP A 121 -3.64 6.65 -14.83
C ASP A 121 -2.83 7.03 -13.58
N ASN A 122 -3.40 7.89 -12.72
CA ASN A 122 -2.73 8.42 -11.55
C ASN A 122 -2.93 7.55 -10.30
N THR A 123 -1.86 7.04 -9.75
CA THR A 123 -1.84 6.37 -8.46
C THR A 123 -2.19 7.36 -7.35
N SER A 124 -3.20 7.06 -6.53
CA SER A 124 -3.72 8.00 -5.54
C SER A 124 -4.24 7.34 -4.27
N GLY A 125 -4.34 8.12 -3.19
CA GLY A 125 -4.84 7.67 -1.89
C GLY A 125 -6.10 8.42 -1.47
N PHE A 126 -5.94 9.48 -0.67
CA PHE A 126 -7.05 10.24 -0.11
C PHE A 126 -7.86 11.01 -1.16
N SER A 127 -9.19 10.84 -1.10
CA SER A 127 -10.18 11.63 -1.83
C SER A 127 -11.48 11.64 -1.03
N CYS A 128 -11.92 12.85 -0.60
CA CYS A 128 -13.13 12.98 0.23
C CYS A 128 -14.39 12.89 -0.62
N ARG A 129 -14.86 11.67 -0.83
CA ARG A 129 -16.07 11.39 -1.62
C ARG A 129 -16.90 10.27 -1.02
N LYS A 130 -18.18 10.29 -1.33
CA LYS A 130 -19.08 9.17 -1.06
C LYS A 130 -18.88 8.05 -2.10
N LEU A 131 -19.32 6.86 -1.77
CA LEU A 131 -19.51 5.81 -2.77
C LEU A 131 -20.64 6.20 -3.71
N PRO A 132 -20.47 6.04 -5.03
CA PRO A 132 -21.50 6.41 -6.00
C PRO A 132 -22.87 5.83 -5.67
N GLY A 133 -23.92 6.66 -5.71
CA GLY A 133 -25.31 6.25 -5.44
C GLY A 133 -25.61 5.94 -3.97
N THR A 134 -24.72 6.28 -3.02
CA THR A 134 -24.92 5.99 -1.60
C THR A 134 -24.59 7.17 -0.69
N SER A 135 -25.07 7.13 0.56
CA SER A 135 -24.65 8.06 1.63
C SER A 135 -23.34 7.66 2.31
N ARG A 136 -22.79 6.48 2.03
CA ARG A 136 -21.59 5.94 2.69
C ARG A 136 -20.31 6.58 2.15
N TRP A 137 -19.37 6.82 3.06
CA TRP A 137 -18.05 7.31 2.69
C TRP A 137 -17.22 6.21 2.02
N SER A 138 -16.49 6.58 0.97
CA SER A 138 -15.45 5.73 0.37
C SER A 138 -14.31 5.49 1.36
N ALA A 139 -13.60 4.37 1.22
CA ALA A 139 -12.35 4.12 1.95
C ALA A 139 -11.28 5.19 1.67
N HIS A 140 -11.29 5.78 0.46
CA HIS A 140 -10.45 6.93 0.11
C HIS A 140 -10.78 8.17 0.97
N ALA A 141 -12.04 8.41 1.29
CA ALA A 141 -12.43 9.52 2.17
C ALA A 141 -11.93 9.36 3.61
N LEU A 142 -11.62 8.12 4.02
CA LEU A 142 -10.98 7.81 5.29
C LEU A 142 -9.44 7.80 5.19
N GLY A 143 -8.88 8.00 4.01
CA GLY A 143 -7.44 7.83 3.74
C GLY A 143 -6.94 6.40 3.95
N GLN A 144 -7.81 5.41 3.84
CA GLN A 144 -7.53 3.99 4.09
C GLN A 144 -7.63 3.14 2.82
N ALA A 145 -7.45 3.77 1.68
CA ALA A 145 -7.37 3.11 0.38
C ALA A 145 -6.30 3.74 -0.50
N VAL A 146 -5.80 2.93 -1.43
CA VAL A 146 -4.85 3.33 -2.47
C VAL A 146 -5.29 2.67 -3.77
N ASP A 147 -5.34 3.46 -4.83
CA ASP A 147 -5.55 2.98 -6.20
C ASP A 147 -4.23 3.06 -6.97
N ILE A 148 -3.84 1.96 -7.59
CA ILE A 148 -2.58 1.81 -8.32
C ILE A 148 -2.86 1.79 -9.82
N ASN A 149 -2.31 2.75 -10.57
CA ASN A 149 -2.42 2.83 -12.03
C ASN A 149 -3.83 2.50 -12.54
N PRO A 150 -4.85 3.32 -12.26
CA PRO A 150 -6.26 2.99 -12.48
C PRO A 150 -6.64 2.63 -13.91
N ARG A 151 -5.98 3.23 -14.90
CA ARG A 151 -6.22 2.93 -16.31
C ARG A 151 -5.70 1.53 -16.66
N ARG A 152 -4.53 1.14 -16.14
CA ARG A 152 -3.94 -0.19 -16.32
C ARG A 152 -4.58 -1.25 -15.44
N ASN A 153 -5.24 -0.83 -14.39
CA ASN A 153 -5.90 -1.69 -13.39
C ASN A 153 -7.36 -1.25 -13.18
N PRO A 154 -8.20 -1.35 -14.22
CA PRO A 154 -9.56 -0.80 -14.16
C PRO A 154 -10.45 -1.50 -13.14
N HIS A 155 -11.47 -0.76 -12.70
CA HIS A 155 -12.64 -1.33 -12.03
C HIS A 155 -13.66 -1.76 -13.11
N VAL A 156 -13.95 -3.06 -13.15
CA VAL A 156 -14.78 -3.69 -14.18
C VAL A 156 -16.13 -4.08 -13.59
N PHE A 157 -17.19 -3.48 -14.10
CA PHE A 157 -18.57 -3.84 -13.82
C PHE A 157 -19.20 -4.53 -15.05
N PRO A 158 -20.34 -5.20 -14.92
CA PRO A 158 -21.00 -5.81 -16.08
C PRO A 158 -21.24 -4.84 -17.25
N ASN A 159 -21.69 -3.62 -16.94
CA ASN A 159 -22.07 -2.61 -17.95
C ASN A 159 -21.29 -1.29 -17.81
N LYS A 160 -20.20 -1.26 -17.05
CA LYS A 160 -19.44 -0.05 -16.80
C LYS A 160 -17.98 -0.35 -16.56
N LEU A 161 -17.12 0.51 -17.09
CA LEU A 161 -15.67 0.47 -16.89
C LEU A 161 -15.20 1.78 -16.27
N LEU A 162 -14.37 1.69 -15.24
CA LEU A 162 -13.74 2.85 -14.61
C LEU A 162 -12.22 2.68 -14.53
N PRO A 163 -11.47 3.62 -15.11
CA PRO A 163 -11.92 4.72 -15.99
C PRO A 163 -12.38 4.21 -17.37
N GLY A 164 -13.28 4.96 -18.04
CA GLY A 164 -13.85 4.53 -19.33
C GLY A 164 -12.84 4.38 -20.48
N ASN A 165 -11.64 4.97 -20.35
CA ASN A 165 -10.54 4.85 -21.32
C ASN A 165 -9.60 3.67 -21.07
N ALA A 166 -10.02 2.69 -20.26
CA ALA A 166 -9.20 1.54 -19.88
C ALA A 166 -9.55 0.24 -20.61
N LYS A 167 -10.29 0.30 -21.73
CA LYS A 167 -10.77 -0.88 -22.48
C LYS A 167 -9.66 -1.89 -22.82
N ASN A 168 -8.48 -1.41 -23.20
CA ASN A 168 -7.33 -2.23 -23.60
C ASN A 168 -6.70 -3.01 -22.42
N TYR A 169 -7.12 -2.75 -21.17
CA TYR A 169 -6.56 -3.33 -19.96
C TYR A 169 -7.55 -4.23 -19.20
N VAL A 170 -8.73 -4.45 -19.76
CA VAL A 170 -9.76 -5.36 -19.20
C VAL A 170 -9.29 -6.81 -19.31
N GLN A 171 -8.74 -7.18 -20.48
CA GLN A 171 -8.02 -8.42 -20.62
C GLN A 171 -6.67 -8.31 -19.93
N ARG A 172 -6.41 -9.24 -18.99
CA ARG A 172 -5.22 -9.20 -18.16
C ARG A 172 -4.02 -9.94 -18.76
N GLN A 173 -4.16 -10.41 -20.01
CA GLN A 173 -3.12 -11.08 -20.78
C GLN A 173 -3.02 -10.45 -22.18
N PRO A 174 -1.80 -10.30 -22.73
CA PRO A 174 -0.51 -10.45 -22.05
C PRO A 174 -0.34 -9.42 -20.92
N GLN A 175 0.52 -9.75 -19.95
CA GLN A 175 0.86 -8.83 -18.87
C GLN A 175 1.59 -7.61 -19.42
N GLN A 176 1.18 -6.43 -18.99
CA GLN A 176 1.81 -5.15 -19.36
C GLN A 176 2.36 -4.42 -18.12
N LEU A 177 3.32 -3.51 -18.37
CA LEU A 177 3.91 -2.68 -17.33
C LEU A 177 2.83 -1.97 -16.49
N GLY A 178 3.02 -1.95 -15.18
CA GLY A 178 2.11 -1.26 -14.25
C GLY A 178 0.79 -1.97 -13.94
N MET A 179 0.56 -3.17 -14.49
CA MET A 179 -0.56 -4.03 -14.10
C MET A 179 -0.27 -4.74 -12.78
N VAL A 180 -1.27 -4.79 -11.89
CA VAL A 180 -1.21 -5.53 -10.63
C VAL A 180 -2.02 -6.83 -10.72
N TYR A 181 -1.51 -7.86 -10.04
CA TYR A 181 -2.09 -9.20 -9.98
C TYR A 181 -2.10 -9.71 -8.52
N LYS A 182 -2.75 -10.83 -8.28
CA LYS A 182 -2.80 -11.46 -6.94
C LYS A 182 -1.40 -11.74 -6.36
N ASN A 183 -0.43 -12.05 -7.22
CA ASN A 183 0.96 -12.36 -6.86
C ASN A 183 1.94 -11.19 -7.04
N SER A 184 1.50 -10.01 -7.45
CA SER A 184 2.35 -8.81 -7.53
C SER A 184 2.92 -8.46 -6.16
N VAL A 185 4.15 -7.90 -6.14
CA VAL A 185 4.83 -7.48 -4.90
C VAL A 185 3.96 -6.54 -4.08
N ILE A 186 3.35 -5.53 -4.71
CA ILE A 186 2.43 -4.58 -4.07
C ILE A 186 1.29 -5.31 -3.38
N THR A 187 0.66 -6.28 -4.06
CA THR A 187 -0.45 -7.07 -3.52
C THR A 187 -0.02 -7.91 -2.32
N LYS A 188 1.16 -8.51 -2.38
CA LYS A 188 1.71 -9.30 -1.27
C LYS A 188 1.96 -8.44 -0.04
N VAL A 189 2.56 -7.25 -0.21
CA VAL A 189 2.85 -6.34 0.91
C VAL A 189 1.56 -5.81 1.53
N PHE A 190 0.61 -5.31 0.73
CA PHE A 190 -0.67 -4.86 1.27
C PHE A 190 -1.42 -5.98 2.03
N LYS A 191 -1.39 -7.21 1.50
CA LYS A 191 -1.98 -8.39 2.19
C LYS A 191 -1.29 -8.70 3.51
N ALA A 192 0.03 -8.62 3.58
CA ALA A 192 0.79 -8.82 4.83
C ALA A 192 0.40 -7.79 5.90
N HIS A 193 -0.03 -6.60 5.50
CA HIS A 193 -0.61 -5.57 6.38
C HIS A 193 -2.12 -5.74 6.62
N GLY A 194 -2.71 -6.84 6.21
CA GLY A 194 -4.15 -7.10 6.38
C GLY A 194 -5.05 -6.30 5.46
N TRP A 195 -4.54 -5.70 4.37
CA TRP A 195 -5.36 -5.01 3.38
C TRP A 195 -5.97 -5.99 2.38
N THR A 196 -7.10 -5.59 1.82
CA THR A 196 -7.80 -6.34 0.77
C THR A 196 -7.49 -5.74 -0.59
N TRP A 197 -7.24 -6.58 -1.58
CA TRP A 197 -7.16 -6.19 -2.98
C TRP A 197 -8.48 -6.42 -3.70
N GLY A 198 -8.98 -5.39 -4.39
CA GLY A 198 -10.27 -5.41 -5.08
C GLY A 198 -10.32 -6.28 -6.33
N GLY A 199 -9.17 -6.74 -6.85
CA GLY A 199 -9.13 -7.72 -7.94
C GLY A 199 -9.76 -9.08 -7.59
N GLY A 200 -10.04 -9.33 -6.31
CA GLY A 200 -10.80 -10.49 -5.81
C GLY A 200 -12.30 -10.25 -5.69
N TYR A 201 -12.81 -9.04 -5.90
CA TYR A 201 -14.23 -8.74 -5.76
C TYR A 201 -15.06 -9.32 -6.92
N ARG A 202 -16.38 -9.45 -6.73
CA ARG A 202 -17.32 -9.85 -7.79
C ARG A 202 -17.22 -8.90 -8.99
N ASN A 203 -17.26 -7.59 -8.75
CA ASN A 203 -16.92 -6.55 -9.72
C ASN A 203 -15.45 -6.24 -9.52
N ARG A 204 -14.59 -6.75 -10.42
CA ARG A 204 -13.14 -6.70 -10.30
C ARG A 204 -12.63 -5.26 -10.25
N ASP A 205 -12.12 -4.81 -9.10
CA ASP A 205 -11.51 -3.50 -8.91
C ASP A 205 -9.99 -3.67 -8.79
N TYR A 206 -9.36 -3.82 -9.94
CA TYR A 206 -7.95 -4.20 -9.99
C TYR A 206 -7.01 -3.13 -9.41
N GLN A 207 -7.38 -1.83 -9.47
CA GLN A 207 -6.59 -0.74 -8.92
C GLN A 207 -6.58 -0.72 -7.39
N HIS A 208 -7.68 -1.16 -6.77
CA HIS A 208 -8.06 -0.81 -5.41
C HIS A 208 -7.43 -1.70 -4.34
N TYR A 209 -6.77 -1.06 -3.38
CA TYR A 209 -6.33 -1.66 -2.13
C TYR A 209 -6.95 -0.90 -0.97
N SER A 210 -7.57 -1.58 -0.01
CA SER A 210 -8.15 -0.94 1.15
C SER A 210 -7.97 -1.74 2.43
N ARG A 211 -7.85 -0.99 3.54
CA ARG A 211 -7.81 -1.57 4.87
C ARG A 211 -9.20 -2.08 5.25
N PRO A 212 -9.36 -3.33 5.71
CA PRO A 212 -10.63 -3.83 6.20
C PRO A 212 -11.07 -3.07 7.46
N GLY A 213 -12.38 -2.98 7.69
CA GLY A 213 -12.94 -2.36 8.90
C GLY A 213 -13.52 -0.96 8.73
N HIS A 214 -13.37 -0.30 7.58
CA HIS A 214 -14.09 0.95 7.33
C HIS A 214 -15.59 0.74 7.13
N LEU A 215 -16.01 -0.46 6.74
CA LEU A 215 -17.42 -0.85 6.61
C LEU A 215 -18.02 -1.47 7.89
N LEU A 216 -17.19 -1.83 8.89
CA LEU A 216 -17.62 -2.61 10.06
C LEU A 216 -17.90 -1.80 11.32
N ARG A 217 -17.78 -0.46 11.30
CA ARG A 217 -18.10 0.39 12.46
C ARG A 217 -19.43 1.13 12.30
N ILE A 218 -20.46 0.46 11.81
CA ILE A 218 -21.85 0.81 12.11
C ILE A 218 -22.48 -0.46 12.68
N GLY A 219 -22.41 -0.55 13.99
CA GLY A 219 -23.22 -1.32 14.92
C GLY A 219 -23.89 -2.60 14.42
N VAL A 220 -23.17 -3.70 14.37
CA VAL A 220 -23.70 -4.99 14.84
C VAL A 220 -22.50 -5.72 15.45
N VAL A 221 -22.28 -5.53 16.74
CA VAL A 221 -21.72 -6.59 17.54
C VAL A 221 -22.74 -7.71 17.44
N ARG A 222 -22.53 -8.67 16.53
CA ARG A 222 -23.23 -9.95 16.66
C ARG A 222 -22.72 -10.51 17.99
N PRO A 223 -23.59 -10.73 18.99
CA PRO A 223 -23.17 -11.51 20.13
C PRO A 223 -22.70 -12.85 19.55
N LEU A 224 -21.53 -13.32 20.02
CA LEU A 224 -21.14 -14.70 19.81
C LEU A 224 -22.33 -15.54 20.32
N VAL A 225 -23.15 -16.05 19.42
CA VAL A 225 -24.08 -17.11 19.74
C VAL A 225 -23.18 -18.31 20.00
N LEU A 226 -22.83 -18.51 21.25
CA LEU A 226 -22.24 -19.75 21.70
C LEU A 226 -23.24 -20.83 21.36
N ASN A 227 -22.89 -21.65 20.37
CA ASN A 227 -23.69 -22.81 20.02
C ASN A 227 -23.84 -23.66 21.29
N PRO A 228 -25.06 -23.89 21.80
CA PRO A 228 -25.24 -24.59 23.07
C PRO A 228 -24.78 -26.06 23.05
N THR A 229 -24.27 -26.53 21.92
CA THR A 229 -23.71 -27.90 21.74
C THR A 229 -22.18 -27.98 21.83
N SER A 230 -21.44 -26.85 21.94
CA SER A 230 -20.00 -26.91 22.17
C SER A 230 -19.67 -26.88 23.67
N ARG A 231 -19.53 -28.05 24.26
CA ARG A 231 -19.11 -28.24 25.67
C ARG A 231 -17.60 -28.02 25.78
N PHE A 232 -17.19 -26.76 26.02
CA PHE A 232 -15.86 -26.45 26.51
C PHE A 232 -15.98 -26.00 27.98
N CYS A 233 -15.44 -26.80 28.89
CA CYS A 233 -15.32 -26.44 30.28
C CYS A 233 -14.00 -25.74 30.53
N LEU A 234 -14.04 -24.50 31.02
CA LEU A 234 -12.86 -23.82 31.58
C LEU A 234 -12.68 -24.30 33.02
N GLY A 235 -11.72 -25.18 33.23
CA GLY A 235 -11.28 -25.59 34.57
C GLY A 235 -10.46 -24.47 35.21
N LEU A 236 -11.01 -23.79 36.22
CA LEU A 236 -10.24 -22.92 37.10
C LEU A 236 -9.32 -23.77 37.95
N ARG A 237 -8.00 -23.67 37.75
CA ARG A 237 -6.99 -24.25 38.62
C ARG A 237 -6.37 -23.17 39.52
N ARG A 238 -6.12 -23.57 40.77
CA ARG A 238 -5.59 -22.81 41.89
C ARG A 238 -4.34 -21.99 41.51
N TRP A 239 -4.28 -20.80 42.10
CA TRP A 239 -3.14 -19.91 42.06
C TRP A 239 -2.02 -20.45 42.95
N GLY A 240 -0.81 -20.54 42.41
CA GLY A 240 0.39 -20.83 43.18
C GLY A 240 1.38 -19.67 43.09
N PHE A 241 1.96 -19.30 44.22
CA PHE A 241 2.96 -18.25 44.33
C PHE A 241 4.30 -18.88 44.64
N LEU A 242 5.29 -18.69 43.78
CA LEU A 242 6.71 -18.97 44.05
C LEU A 242 7.59 -18.02 43.26
N GLY A 243 8.30 -17.15 43.98
CA GLY A 243 9.48 -16.46 43.46
C GLY A 243 9.25 -15.38 42.38
N GLY A 244 8.35 -14.43 42.55
CA GLY A 244 8.43 -13.13 41.85
C GLY A 244 7.91 -13.09 40.41
N LEU A 245 7.34 -14.14 39.83
CA LEU A 245 6.78 -14.15 38.48
C LEU A 245 5.45 -14.93 38.43
N TRP A 246 4.43 -14.31 37.82
CA TRP A 246 3.13 -14.95 37.57
C TRP A 246 3.10 -15.56 36.17
N TRP A 247 2.72 -16.83 36.05
CA TRP A 247 2.44 -17.46 34.78
C TRP A 247 1.23 -18.38 34.85
N VAL A 248 0.48 -18.46 33.77
CA VAL A 248 -0.75 -19.26 33.66
C VAL A 248 -0.52 -20.34 32.62
N ALA A 249 -0.61 -21.61 33.08
CA ALA A 249 -0.65 -22.76 32.18
C ALA A 249 -2.09 -23.27 32.07
N GLY A 250 -2.69 -23.14 30.90
CA GLY A 250 -4.02 -23.68 30.58
C GLY A 250 -3.89 -24.93 29.72
N THR A 251 -4.44 -26.04 30.16
CA THR A 251 -4.62 -27.25 29.32
C THR A 251 -6.06 -27.36 28.88
N VAL A 252 -6.29 -27.55 27.57
CA VAL A 252 -7.63 -27.84 27.01
C VAL A 252 -7.84 -29.35 27.07
N GLY A 253 -8.80 -29.80 27.87
CA GLY A 253 -9.18 -31.21 27.99
C GLY A 253 -10.64 -31.43 27.50
N ARG A 254 -10.92 -32.64 27.00
CA ARG A 254 -12.29 -33.06 26.64
C ARG A 254 -13.06 -33.40 27.92
N CYS A 255 -14.32 -32.96 28.00
CA CYS A 255 -15.22 -33.34 29.12
C CYS A 255 -15.84 -34.72 28.86
N ALA A 256 -15.91 -35.54 29.90
CA ALA A 256 -16.63 -36.83 29.85
C ALA A 256 -18.17 -36.62 29.86
N PRO A 257 -18.99 -37.55 29.29
CA PRO A 257 -20.41 -37.45 29.28
C PRO A 257 -21.02 -37.55 30.68
N SER A 258 -22.10 -36.84 30.92
CA SER A 258 -22.76 -36.54 32.20
C SER A 258 -23.53 -37.70 32.87
N SER A 259 -23.27 -38.96 32.55
CA SER A 259 -24.00 -40.08 33.08
C SER A 259 -23.42 -40.74 34.37
N GLN A 260 -22.36 -40.16 34.97
CA GLN A 260 -21.72 -40.71 36.15
C GLN A 260 -21.41 -39.63 37.22
N ILE A 261 -22.38 -38.86 37.62
CA ILE A 261 -22.25 -38.03 38.82
C ILE A 261 -23.16 -38.64 39.93
N PRO A 262 -22.61 -39.17 41.02
CA PRO A 262 -23.42 -39.63 42.14
C PRO A 262 -24.13 -38.41 42.78
N ARG A 263 -25.41 -38.55 43.10
CA ARG A 263 -26.15 -37.58 43.91
C ARG A 263 -25.64 -37.64 45.33
N VAL A 264 -25.05 -36.55 45.81
CA VAL A 264 -24.77 -36.37 47.24
C VAL A 264 -26.09 -35.94 47.86
N ARG A 265 -26.60 -36.74 48.84
CA ARG A 265 -27.71 -36.32 49.71
C ARG A 265 -27.20 -35.24 50.64
N ALA A 266 -27.96 -34.19 50.77
CA ALA A 266 -27.83 -33.25 51.88
C ALA A 266 -28.58 -33.80 53.06
N ASP A 267 -27.90 -33.96 54.17
CA ASP A 267 -28.42 -34.01 55.52
C ASP A 267 -28.04 -32.70 56.22
#